data_b762840746c90c9ac6f9889d68ecce10
#
_entry.id   b762840746c90c9ac6f9889d68ecce10
#
_cell.length_a   1.000
_cell.length_b   1.000
_cell.length_c   1.000
_cell.angle_alpha   90.00
_cell.angle_beta   90.00
_cell.angle_gamma   90.00
#
_symmetry.space_group_name_H-M   'P 1'
#
loop_
_entity.id
_entity.type
_entity.pdbx_description
1 polymer ?
#
loop_
_entity_poly.entity_id
_entity_poly.type
_entity_poly.pdbx_seq_one_letter_code
_entity_poly.pdbx_strand_id
1 'polypeptide(L)'
;MTPGIIDIHSHMGVYPAPGVRTSSDGNEATSPVTADVWAEHSIWVQDPQYALALTGGVTAFHILPGSANLIGGRGVTVKNLQRVTINSMKFPDAPHSLKMACGENPKRVYGNRGQAPSTRMGNAAGYRKSWIQAEGYLRRLNEYEEKSDEAKELEYAPTRDLEMETLAGVLKGEILVHNHCYRADEMATMIDIAKEFNYKIT
;
A
#
# COMPACT_ATOMS: atom_id res chain seq x y z
N MET A 1 -27.72 0.40 -21.88
CA MET A 1 -26.75 1.14 -21.01
C MET A 1 -26.23 0.16 -19.99
N THR A 2 -24.91 0.15 -19.77
CA THR A 2 -24.26 -0.63 -18.70
C THR A 2 -23.80 0.34 -17.62
N PRO A 3 -23.64 -0.11 -16.36
CA PRO A 3 -22.93 0.65 -15.34
C PRO A 3 -21.49 0.94 -15.80
N GLY A 4 -20.86 1.97 -15.22
CA GLY A 4 -19.43 2.24 -15.43
C GLY A 4 -18.56 1.10 -14.90
N ILE A 5 -17.44 0.87 -15.57
CA ILE A 5 -16.44 -0.14 -15.16
C ILE A 5 -15.60 0.45 -14.03
N ILE A 6 -15.32 -0.37 -13.02
CA ILE A 6 -14.38 -0.07 -11.95
C ILE A 6 -13.13 -0.92 -12.18
N ASP A 7 -11.98 -0.27 -12.36
CA ASP A 7 -10.69 -0.96 -12.40
C ASP A 7 -10.16 -1.08 -10.96
N ILE A 8 -10.17 -2.29 -10.44
CA ILE A 8 -9.81 -2.58 -9.05
C ILE A 8 -8.30 -2.76 -8.81
N HIS A 9 -7.48 -2.70 -9.86
CA HIS A 9 -6.01 -2.80 -9.76
C HIS A 9 -5.36 -1.99 -10.87
N SER A 10 -5.16 -0.72 -10.61
CA SER A 10 -4.59 0.24 -11.56
C SER A 10 -3.27 0.80 -11.10
N HIS A 11 -2.49 1.26 -12.06
CA HIS A 11 -1.29 2.08 -11.86
C HIS A 11 -1.41 3.42 -12.59
N MET A 12 -2.64 3.84 -12.88
CA MET A 12 -2.93 5.06 -13.62
C MET A 12 -2.31 6.28 -12.91
N GLY A 13 -1.62 7.10 -13.67
CA GLY A 13 -0.98 8.32 -13.18
C GLY A 13 0.30 8.14 -12.36
N VAL A 14 0.57 6.93 -11.78
CA VAL A 14 1.88 6.63 -11.15
C VAL A 14 2.89 6.05 -12.16
N TYR A 15 2.39 5.51 -13.28
CA TYR A 15 3.15 5.19 -14.49
C TYR A 15 2.47 5.87 -15.69
N PRO A 16 2.63 7.19 -15.85
CA PRO A 16 1.89 7.95 -16.84
C PRO A 16 2.41 7.74 -18.26
N ALA A 17 1.62 8.17 -19.25
CA ALA A 17 2.00 8.25 -20.65
C ALA A 17 2.33 9.70 -21.08
N PRO A 18 3.43 9.94 -21.85
CA PRO A 18 4.43 8.96 -22.24
C PRO A 18 5.27 8.49 -21.04
N GLY A 19 5.70 7.21 -21.07
CA GLY A 19 6.51 6.62 -20.03
C GLY A 19 7.94 7.17 -20.05
N VAL A 20 8.19 8.19 -19.24
CA VAL A 20 9.54 8.76 -19.03
C VAL A 20 9.96 8.57 -17.57
N ARG A 21 11.28 8.42 -17.36
CA ARG A 21 11.80 8.11 -16.01
C ARG A 21 11.44 9.16 -14.96
N THR A 22 11.40 10.42 -15.32
CA THR A 22 11.12 11.54 -14.43
C THR A 22 9.67 11.62 -13.95
N SER A 23 8.76 10.88 -14.55
CA SER A 23 7.35 10.80 -14.16
C SER A 23 6.91 9.37 -13.79
N SER A 24 7.87 8.45 -13.61
CA SER A 24 7.61 7.05 -13.23
C SER A 24 7.79 6.87 -11.73
N ASP A 25 6.74 7.18 -10.95
CA ASP A 25 6.75 7.27 -9.50
C ASP A 25 5.96 6.13 -8.82
N GLY A 26 5.81 5.01 -9.51
CA GLY A 26 4.99 3.90 -9.03
C GLY A 26 5.62 3.05 -7.92
N ASN A 27 6.92 3.17 -7.61
CA ASN A 27 7.55 2.45 -6.51
C ASN A 27 8.59 3.31 -5.80
N GLU A 28 8.47 3.46 -4.50
CA GLU A 28 9.54 3.92 -3.62
C GLU A 28 10.45 2.74 -3.29
N ALA A 29 11.42 2.48 -4.17
CA ALA A 29 12.26 1.29 -4.09
C ALA A 29 13.55 1.50 -3.27
N THR A 30 13.55 2.41 -2.30
CA THR A 30 14.70 2.71 -1.43
C THR A 30 14.82 1.72 -0.27
N SER A 31 13.69 1.14 0.18
CA SER A 31 13.61 0.13 1.22
C SER A 31 12.62 -0.98 0.82
N PRO A 32 12.80 -2.23 1.28
CA PRO A 32 11.82 -3.31 1.09
C PRO A 32 10.46 -3.04 1.73
N VAL A 33 10.42 -2.20 2.74
CA VAL A 33 9.21 -1.74 3.42
C VAL A 33 9.17 -0.22 3.34
N THR A 34 8.09 0.31 2.80
CA THR A 34 7.82 1.73 2.60
C THR A 34 6.32 2.01 2.77
N ALA A 35 5.75 1.49 3.88
CA ALA A 35 4.33 1.65 4.16
C ALA A 35 3.92 3.10 4.50
N ASP A 36 4.89 3.97 4.69
CA ASP A 36 4.74 5.41 4.92
C ASP A 36 4.41 6.21 3.67
N VAL A 37 4.68 5.68 2.44
CA VAL A 37 4.38 6.40 1.21
C VAL A 37 2.97 6.12 0.71
N TRP A 38 2.36 7.11 0.06
CA TRP A 38 0.99 7.04 -0.43
C TRP A 38 0.95 7.36 -1.93
N ALA A 39 0.40 6.46 -2.74
CA ALA A 39 0.32 6.62 -4.19
C ALA A 39 -0.35 7.94 -4.61
N GLU A 40 -1.28 8.45 -3.81
CA GLU A 40 -1.99 9.70 -4.11
C GLU A 40 -1.07 10.92 -4.27
N HIS A 41 0.12 10.89 -3.66
CA HIS A 41 1.08 11.99 -3.78
C HIS A 41 1.93 11.93 -5.03
N SER A 42 1.93 10.80 -5.76
CA SER A 42 2.66 10.61 -7.01
C SER A 42 1.77 10.49 -8.25
N ILE A 43 0.45 10.54 -8.09
CA ILE A 43 -0.47 10.47 -9.22
C ILE A 43 -0.44 11.75 -10.03
N TRP A 44 -0.04 11.65 -11.31
CA TRP A 44 -0.21 12.74 -12.27
C TRP A 44 -1.63 12.78 -12.80
N VAL A 45 -2.43 13.72 -12.30
CA VAL A 45 -3.88 13.81 -12.57
C VAL A 45 -4.22 14.21 -14.01
N GLN A 46 -3.26 14.78 -14.77
CA GLN A 46 -3.41 15.12 -16.19
C GLN A 46 -2.90 14.02 -17.13
N ASP A 47 -2.57 12.84 -16.65
CA ASP A 47 -2.17 11.72 -17.48
C ASP A 47 -3.23 11.46 -18.56
N PRO A 48 -2.87 11.51 -19.86
CA PRO A 48 -3.83 11.33 -20.96
C PRO A 48 -4.50 9.96 -20.97
N GLN A 49 -3.95 8.97 -20.27
CA GLN A 49 -4.54 7.65 -20.13
C GLN A 49 -5.92 7.67 -19.41
N TYR A 50 -6.18 8.66 -18.53
CA TYR A 50 -7.50 8.83 -17.90
C TYR A 50 -8.62 9.03 -18.95
N ALA A 51 -8.38 9.93 -19.90
CA ALA A 51 -9.34 10.18 -20.98
C ALA A 51 -9.54 8.94 -21.85
N LEU A 52 -8.47 8.23 -22.21
CA LEU A 52 -8.53 7.00 -22.99
C LEU A 52 -9.32 5.91 -22.25
N ALA A 53 -9.07 5.70 -20.98
CA ALA A 53 -9.78 4.73 -20.17
C ALA A 53 -11.28 5.07 -20.04
N LEU A 54 -11.61 6.38 -19.96
CA LEU A 54 -13.01 6.82 -19.94
C LEU A 54 -13.75 6.49 -21.22
N THR A 55 -13.09 6.59 -22.39
CA THR A 55 -13.70 6.16 -23.67
C THR A 55 -14.01 4.66 -23.70
N GLY A 56 -13.26 3.85 -22.94
CA GLY A 56 -13.52 2.43 -22.72
C GLY A 56 -14.57 2.14 -21.63
N GLY A 57 -15.13 3.18 -21.00
CA GLY A 57 -16.16 3.05 -19.96
C GLY A 57 -15.63 2.88 -18.54
N VAL A 58 -14.31 3.05 -18.28
CA VAL A 58 -13.74 2.97 -16.95
C VAL A 58 -13.98 4.28 -16.21
N THR A 59 -14.82 4.23 -15.18
CA THR A 59 -15.30 5.41 -14.44
C THR A 59 -14.67 5.59 -13.05
N ALA A 60 -14.01 4.56 -12.55
CA ALA A 60 -13.30 4.59 -11.28
C ALA A 60 -12.08 3.67 -11.31
N PHE A 61 -11.07 4.01 -10.53
CA PHE A 61 -9.83 3.25 -10.38
C PHE A 61 -9.51 3.04 -8.91
N HIS A 62 -8.98 1.86 -8.60
CA HIS A 62 -8.19 1.66 -7.39
C HIS A 62 -6.72 1.70 -7.77
N ILE A 63 -6.06 2.82 -7.47
CA ILE A 63 -4.66 3.08 -7.86
C ILE A 63 -3.73 2.61 -6.75
N LEU A 64 -2.81 1.73 -7.12
CA LEU A 64 -1.85 1.08 -6.23
C LEU A 64 -0.42 1.43 -6.63
N PRO A 65 0.53 1.45 -5.66
CA PRO A 65 1.94 1.34 -6.00
C PRO A 65 2.25 0.07 -6.78
N GLY A 66 3.38 0.06 -7.48
CA GLY A 66 3.90 -1.12 -8.16
C GLY A 66 4.34 -2.23 -7.19
N SER A 67 4.93 -3.30 -7.74
CA SER A 67 5.20 -4.54 -6.98
C SER A 67 6.69 -4.73 -6.65
N ALA A 68 7.47 -3.65 -6.53
CA ALA A 68 8.90 -3.75 -6.24
C ALA A 68 9.19 -4.16 -4.78
N ASN A 69 8.38 -3.68 -3.85
CA ASN A 69 8.60 -3.78 -2.42
C ASN A 69 7.87 -5.00 -1.82
N LEU A 70 8.35 -5.52 -0.69
CA LEU A 70 7.59 -6.44 0.15
C LEU A 70 6.29 -5.78 0.61
N ILE A 71 6.42 -4.57 1.16
CA ILE A 71 5.34 -3.70 1.57
C ILE A 71 5.60 -2.35 0.92
N GLY A 72 4.77 -1.98 -0.04
CA GLY A 72 4.99 -0.83 -0.92
C GLY A 72 4.47 0.46 -0.33
N GLY A 73 3.18 0.67 -0.28
CA GLY A 73 2.60 1.91 0.19
C GLY A 73 1.09 1.91 0.05
N ARG A 74 0.45 2.99 0.48
CA ARG A 74 -1.01 3.10 0.42
C ARG A 74 -1.49 3.32 -1.00
N GLY A 75 -2.54 2.59 -1.38
CA GLY A 75 -3.35 2.86 -2.57
C GLY A 75 -4.53 3.76 -2.27
N VAL A 76 -5.16 4.26 -3.34
CA VAL A 76 -6.30 5.18 -3.25
C VAL A 76 -7.35 4.86 -4.31
N THR A 77 -8.63 4.98 -3.95
CA THR A 77 -9.73 4.85 -4.89
C THR A 77 -10.15 6.22 -5.40
N VAL A 78 -10.22 6.38 -6.72
CA VAL A 78 -10.55 7.65 -7.38
C VAL A 78 -11.62 7.48 -8.44
N LYS A 79 -12.39 8.54 -8.68
CA LYS A 79 -13.28 8.67 -9.82
C LYS A 79 -12.48 9.11 -11.04
N ASN A 80 -12.79 8.55 -12.21
CA ASN A 80 -12.20 9.00 -13.47
C ASN A 80 -12.82 10.33 -13.92
N LEU A 81 -12.45 11.40 -13.22
CA LEU A 81 -12.89 12.76 -13.49
C LEU A 81 -11.65 13.62 -13.67
N GLN A 82 -11.56 14.33 -14.80
CA GLN A 82 -10.49 15.30 -14.98
C GLN A 82 -10.62 16.42 -13.95
N ARG A 83 -9.61 16.56 -13.10
CA ARG A 83 -9.50 17.56 -12.04
C ARG A 83 -8.08 18.09 -11.94
N VAL A 84 -7.90 19.15 -11.15
CA VAL A 84 -6.58 19.77 -10.93
C VAL A 84 -5.79 19.03 -9.83
N THR A 85 -6.49 18.44 -8.85
CA THR A 85 -5.85 17.77 -7.72
C THR A 85 -6.45 16.39 -7.49
N ILE A 86 -5.64 15.49 -6.95
CA ILE A 86 -6.07 14.14 -6.60
C ILE A 86 -7.21 14.15 -5.56
N ASN A 87 -7.18 15.08 -4.61
CA ASN A 87 -8.21 15.18 -3.57
C ASN A 87 -9.61 15.35 -4.15
N SER A 88 -9.74 16.08 -5.26
CA SER A 88 -11.03 16.27 -5.94
C SER A 88 -11.46 15.06 -6.81
N MET A 89 -10.58 14.09 -6.98
CA MET A 89 -10.86 12.82 -7.67
C MET A 89 -11.18 11.68 -6.70
N LYS A 90 -10.75 11.76 -5.43
CA LYS A 90 -10.98 10.70 -4.45
C LYS A 90 -12.43 10.27 -4.39
N PHE A 91 -12.64 8.97 -4.29
CA PHE A 91 -13.96 8.42 -4.03
C PHE A 91 -14.30 8.64 -2.55
N PRO A 92 -15.47 9.27 -2.24
CA PRO A 92 -15.83 9.55 -0.85
C PRO A 92 -15.86 8.27 -0.01
N ASP A 93 -15.32 8.34 1.19
CA ASP A 93 -15.36 7.29 2.21
C ASP A 93 -14.78 5.93 1.78
N ALA A 94 -14.07 5.88 0.63
CA ALA A 94 -13.39 4.68 0.22
C ALA A 94 -12.20 4.39 1.17
N PRO A 95 -12.08 3.16 1.69
CA PRO A 95 -10.96 2.81 2.55
C PRO A 95 -9.64 2.89 1.78
N HIS A 96 -8.56 3.23 2.49
CA HIS A 96 -7.21 3.07 1.96
C HIS A 96 -6.87 1.58 1.80
N SER A 97 -5.92 1.31 0.94
CA SER A 97 -5.31 -0.01 0.83
C SER A 97 -3.82 0.05 1.07
N LEU A 98 -3.21 -1.10 1.30
CA LEU A 98 -1.77 -1.28 1.34
C LEU A 98 -1.37 -2.24 0.24
N LYS A 99 -0.46 -1.79 -0.65
CA LYS A 99 0.12 -2.66 -1.67
C LYS A 99 1.26 -3.46 -1.08
N MET A 100 1.19 -4.78 -1.30
CA MET A 100 2.27 -5.72 -1.00
C MET A 100 2.65 -6.51 -2.24
N ALA A 101 3.84 -7.11 -2.25
CA ALA A 101 4.24 -8.04 -3.29
C ALA A 101 5.09 -9.17 -2.71
N CYS A 102 4.89 -10.37 -3.26
CA CYS A 102 5.63 -11.56 -2.88
C CYS A 102 6.56 -12.06 -3.99
N GLY A 103 7.34 -13.07 -3.64
CA GLY A 103 8.08 -13.88 -4.59
C GLY A 103 9.21 -13.14 -5.30
N GLU A 104 9.18 -13.20 -6.62
CA GLU A 104 10.36 -12.80 -7.41
C GLU A 104 10.61 -11.30 -7.46
N ASN A 105 9.57 -10.46 -7.42
CA ASN A 105 9.76 -9.02 -7.62
C ASN A 105 10.58 -8.40 -6.48
N PRO A 106 10.20 -8.48 -5.20
CA PRO A 106 11.03 -7.96 -4.11
C PRO A 106 12.40 -8.63 -4.07
N LYS A 107 12.44 -9.95 -4.23
CA LYS A 107 13.70 -10.70 -4.27
C LYS A 107 14.66 -10.18 -5.35
N ARG A 108 14.16 -9.91 -6.56
CA ARG A 108 14.95 -9.40 -7.68
C ARG A 108 15.40 -7.97 -7.44
N VAL A 109 14.48 -7.10 -7.02
CA VAL A 109 14.76 -5.66 -6.84
C VAL A 109 15.83 -5.44 -5.78
N TYR A 110 15.69 -6.06 -4.62
CA TYR A 110 16.61 -5.84 -3.49
C TYR A 110 17.81 -6.80 -3.54
N GLY A 111 17.63 -8.06 -3.93
CA GLY A 111 18.71 -9.02 -4.07
C GLY A 111 19.77 -8.58 -5.08
N ASN A 112 19.38 -7.97 -6.20
CA ASN A 112 20.33 -7.42 -7.18
C ASN A 112 21.14 -6.24 -6.65
N ARG A 113 20.71 -5.64 -5.55
CA ARG A 113 21.42 -4.55 -4.84
C ARG A 113 22.22 -5.05 -3.65
N GLY A 114 22.30 -6.37 -3.44
CA GLY A 114 22.93 -6.97 -2.26
C GLY A 114 22.16 -6.74 -0.95
N GLN A 115 20.86 -6.45 -1.03
CA GLN A 115 19.98 -6.16 0.11
C GLN A 115 18.97 -7.30 0.33
N ALA A 116 18.44 -7.40 1.53
CA ALA A 116 17.31 -8.29 1.80
C ALA A 116 15.99 -7.65 1.27
N PRO A 117 15.06 -8.46 0.74
CA PRO A 117 15.14 -9.90 0.56
C PRO A 117 15.87 -10.30 -0.73
N SER A 118 16.67 -11.37 -0.68
CA SER A 118 17.28 -11.99 -1.86
C SER A 118 16.70 -13.39 -2.15
N THR A 119 15.86 -13.90 -1.26
CA THR A 119 15.22 -15.20 -1.35
C THR A 119 13.76 -15.15 -0.90
N ARG A 120 12.97 -16.18 -1.20
CA ARG A 120 11.61 -16.32 -0.67
C ARG A 120 11.56 -16.50 0.84
N MET A 121 12.59 -17.12 1.42
CA MET A 121 12.78 -17.17 2.88
C MET A 121 12.92 -15.76 3.46
N GLY A 122 13.71 -14.91 2.79
CA GLY A 122 13.89 -13.50 3.15
C GLY A 122 12.60 -12.71 3.01
N ASN A 123 11.76 -12.98 2.00
CA ASN A 123 10.45 -12.38 1.86
C ASN A 123 9.59 -12.69 3.10
N ALA A 124 9.44 -13.95 3.46
CA ALA A 124 8.62 -14.37 4.61
C ALA A 124 9.13 -13.78 5.93
N ALA A 125 10.44 -13.73 6.12
CA ALA A 125 11.05 -13.10 7.29
C ALA A 125 10.78 -11.59 7.35
N GLY A 126 10.85 -10.91 6.20
CA GLY A 126 10.58 -9.48 6.08
C GLY A 126 9.14 -9.12 6.47
N TYR A 127 8.14 -9.86 5.97
CA TYR A 127 6.74 -9.64 6.34
C TYR A 127 6.53 -9.82 7.84
N ARG A 128 6.96 -10.95 8.41
CA ARG A 128 6.79 -11.21 9.84
C ARG A 128 7.44 -10.15 10.70
N LYS A 129 8.67 -9.72 10.34
CA LYS A 129 9.36 -8.63 11.05
C LYS A 129 8.51 -7.37 11.08
N SER A 130 7.94 -6.97 9.95
CA SER A 130 7.10 -5.77 9.85
C SER A 130 5.83 -5.89 10.68
N TRP A 131 5.14 -7.03 10.62
CA TRP A 131 3.92 -7.24 11.39
C TRP A 131 4.18 -7.29 12.91
N ILE A 132 5.26 -7.94 13.35
CA ILE A 132 5.67 -7.95 14.77
C ILE A 132 5.95 -6.52 15.26
N GLN A 133 6.60 -5.69 14.43
CA GLN A 133 6.85 -4.29 14.77
C GLN A 133 5.54 -3.49 14.87
N ALA A 134 4.61 -3.72 13.94
CA ALA A 134 3.30 -3.09 13.95
C ALA A 134 2.45 -3.48 15.17
N GLU A 135 2.44 -4.76 15.55
CA GLU A 135 1.79 -5.21 16.79
C GLU A 135 2.36 -4.53 18.03
N GLY A 136 3.70 -4.43 18.08
CA GLY A 136 4.38 -3.72 19.17
C GLY A 136 4.03 -2.24 19.23
N TYR A 137 3.92 -1.59 18.06
CA TYR A 137 3.50 -0.19 17.98
C TYR A 137 2.04 -0.02 18.42
N LEU A 138 1.14 -0.83 17.90
CA LEU A 138 -0.28 -0.80 18.23
C LEU A 138 -0.52 -1.04 19.73
N ARG A 139 0.21 -1.99 20.33
CA ARG A 139 0.12 -2.23 21.77
C ARG A 139 0.50 -0.98 22.58
N ARG A 140 1.62 -0.31 22.26
CA ARG A 140 2.02 0.93 22.95
C ARG A 140 1.00 2.05 22.80
N LEU A 141 0.36 2.18 21.63
CA LEU A 141 -0.71 3.14 21.43
C LEU A 141 -1.90 2.84 22.32
N ASN A 142 -2.37 1.59 22.35
CA ASN A 142 -3.50 1.17 23.16
C ASN A 142 -3.22 1.35 24.66
N GLU A 143 -2.03 0.94 25.12
CA GLU A 143 -1.59 1.13 26.51
C GLU A 143 -1.57 2.61 26.92
N TYR A 144 -1.21 3.52 26.01
CA TYR A 144 -1.26 4.95 26.26
C TYR A 144 -2.71 5.47 26.28
N GLU A 145 -3.55 5.05 25.33
CA GLU A 145 -4.95 5.50 25.25
C GLU A 145 -5.80 5.05 26.45
N GLU A 146 -5.49 3.90 27.04
CA GLU A 146 -6.17 3.35 28.21
C GLU A 146 -5.78 4.04 29.55
N LYS A 147 -4.76 4.90 29.56
CA LYS A 147 -4.35 5.66 30.76
C LYS A 147 -5.37 6.72 31.14
N SER A 148 -5.45 7.04 32.45
CA SER A 148 -6.22 8.19 32.92
C SER A 148 -5.62 9.50 32.39
N ASP A 149 -6.42 10.56 32.40
CA ASP A 149 -5.97 11.88 31.95
C ASP A 149 -4.81 12.39 32.81
N GLU A 150 -4.81 12.16 34.13
CA GLU A 150 -3.71 12.51 35.01
C GLU A 150 -2.41 11.76 34.69
N ALA A 151 -2.51 10.47 34.29
CA ALA A 151 -1.32 9.71 33.85
C ALA A 151 -0.81 10.17 32.49
N LYS A 152 -1.69 10.57 31.57
CA LYS A 152 -1.31 11.14 30.26
C LYS A 152 -0.61 12.51 30.39
N GLU A 153 -0.94 13.30 31.39
CA GLU A 153 -0.24 14.56 31.68
C GLU A 153 1.23 14.38 32.11
N LEU A 154 1.54 13.21 32.68
CA LEU A 154 2.89 12.89 33.17
C LEU A 154 3.77 12.16 32.15
N GLU A 155 3.22 11.72 31.05
CA GLU A 155 3.91 10.94 30.03
C GLU A 155 3.69 11.53 28.62
N TYR A 156 4.71 11.44 27.77
CA TYR A 156 4.56 11.79 26.37
C TYR A 156 3.81 10.68 25.62
N ALA A 157 2.92 11.08 24.72
CA ALA A 157 2.33 10.16 23.77
C ALA A 157 3.40 9.43 22.95
N PRO A 158 3.18 8.16 22.55
CA PRO A 158 4.09 7.46 21.68
C PRO A 158 4.38 8.27 20.41
N THR A 159 5.66 8.37 20.05
CA THR A 159 6.07 9.11 18.84
C THR A 159 5.39 8.50 17.62
N ARG A 160 4.86 9.35 16.77
CA ARG A 160 4.24 8.95 15.51
C ARG A 160 5.28 8.33 14.57
N ASP A 161 4.86 7.24 13.91
CA ASP A 161 5.63 6.55 12.89
C ASP A 161 4.68 6.22 11.74
N LEU A 162 4.85 6.90 10.59
CA LEU A 162 3.94 6.80 9.45
C LEU A 162 3.89 5.39 8.85
N GLU A 163 5.03 4.67 8.87
CA GLU A 163 5.08 3.28 8.43
C GLU A 163 4.26 2.40 9.38
N MET A 164 4.50 2.52 10.67
CA MET A 164 3.79 1.76 11.70
C MET A 164 2.30 2.14 11.77
N GLU A 165 1.93 3.40 11.58
CA GLU A 165 0.52 3.84 11.50
C GLU A 165 -0.22 3.14 10.35
N THR A 166 0.41 2.98 9.20
CA THR A 166 -0.17 2.25 8.06
C THR A 166 -0.36 0.77 8.40
N LEU A 167 0.68 0.14 8.94
CA LEU A 167 0.63 -1.29 9.29
C LEU A 167 -0.35 -1.56 10.44
N ALA A 168 -0.41 -0.70 11.45
CA ALA A 168 -1.41 -0.77 12.53
C ALA A 168 -2.84 -0.62 11.99
N GLY A 169 -3.07 0.26 11.01
CA GLY A 169 -4.35 0.40 10.33
C GLY A 169 -4.78 -0.88 9.61
N VAL A 170 -3.84 -1.64 9.05
CA VAL A 170 -4.13 -2.98 8.50
C VAL A 170 -4.54 -3.95 9.58
N LEU A 171 -3.81 -4.01 10.70
CA LEU A 171 -4.14 -4.91 11.83
C LEU A 171 -5.49 -4.58 12.47
N LYS A 172 -5.90 -3.31 12.45
CA LYS A 172 -7.24 -2.86 12.86
C LYS A 172 -8.34 -3.16 11.84
N GLY A 173 -7.98 -3.55 10.61
CA GLY A 173 -8.93 -3.76 9.51
C GLY A 173 -9.43 -2.48 8.83
N GLU A 174 -8.82 -1.34 9.09
CA GLU A 174 -9.14 -0.03 8.50
C GLU A 174 -8.51 0.13 7.10
N ILE A 175 -7.39 -0.55 6.85
CA ILE A 175 -6.63 -0.55 5.60
C ILE A 175 -6.64 -1.96 5.02
N LEU A 176 -7.02 -2.09 3.74
CA LEU A 176 -7.13 -3.36 3.06
C LEU A 176 -5.82 -3.75 2.36
N VAL A 177 -5.38 -5.00 2.47
CA VAL A 177 -4.16 -5.46 1.79
C VAL A 177 -4.47 -5.96 0.39
N HIS A 178 -3.77 -5.41 -0.61
CA HIS A 178 -3.71 -5.92 -1.99
C HIS A 178 -2.33 -6.49 -2.27
N ASN A 179 -2.27 -7.81 -2.43
CA ASN A 179 -1.00 -8.51 -2.55
C ASN A 179 -0.77 -9.10 -3.94
N HIS A 180 0.39 -8.81 -4.53
CA HIS A 180 0.83 -9.37 -5.79
C HIS A 180 1.67 -10.62 -5.59
N CYS A 181 1.30 -11.73 -6.22
CA CYS A 181 2.09 -12.95 -6.31
C CYS A 181 1.97 -13.56 -7.71
N TYR A 182 2.97 -14.35 -8.14
CA TYR A 182 2.92 -15.08 -9.40
C TYR A 182 2.60 -16.57 -9.22
N ARG A 183 2.99 -17.16 -8.09
CA ARG A 183 2.91 -18.60 -7.86
C ARG A 183 1.85 -18.93 -6.81
N ALA A 184 1.14 -20.03 -7.01
CA ALA A 184 0.11 -20.50 -6.09
C ALA A 184 0.64 -20.79 -4.67
N ASP A 185 1.84 -21.35 -4.55
CA ASP A 185 2.48 -21.61 -3.26
C ASP A 185 2.87 -20.34 -2.52
N GLU A 186 3.24 -19.27 -3.26
CA GLU A 186 3.49 -17.96 -2.69
C GLU A 186 2.19 -17.32 -2.18
N MET A 187 1.10 -17.44 -2.94
CA MET A 187 -0.23 -16.99 -2.52
C MET A 187 -0.68 -17.68 -1.24
N ALA A 188 -0.51 -19.02 -1.17
CA ALA A 188 -0.81 -19.80 0.03
C ALA A 188 0.01 -19.32 1.24
N THR A 189 1.31 -19.09 1.07
CA THR A 189 2.19 -18.55 2.12
C THR A 189 1.71 -17.19 2.61
N MET A 190 1.29 -16.29 1.71
CA MET A 190 0.77 -14.97 2.10
C MET A 190 -0.55 -15.06 2.85
N ILE A 191 -1.43 -15.99 2.46
CA ILE A 191 -2.68 -16.26 3.18
C ILE A 191 -2.38 -16.79 4.60
N ASP A 192 -1.39 -17.66 4.75
CA ASP A 192 -1.01 -18.17 6.08
C ASP A 192 -0.41 -17.08 6.97
N ILE A 193 0.42 -16.18 6.42
CA ILE A 193 0.91 -14.99 7.13
C ILE A 193 -0.25 -14.05 7.51
N ALA A 194 -1.22 -13.85 6.62
CA ALA A 194 -2.40 -13.04 6.91
C ALA A 194 -3.23 -13.62 8.07
N LYS A 195 -3.35 -14.94 8.14
CA LYS A 195 -3.98 -15.62 9.28
C LYS A 195 -3.15 -15.51 10.57
N GLU A 196 -1.82 -15.63 10.47
CA GLU A 196 -0.90 -15.52 11.61
C GLU A 196 -1.05 -14.17 12.31
N PHE A 197 -1.22 -13.09 11.56
CA PHE A 197 -1.35 -11.70 12.05
C PHE A 197 -2.78 -11.14 11.99
N ASN A 198 -3.76 -11.99 11.67
CA ASN A 198 -5.19 -11.66 11.67
C ASN A 198 -5.57 -10.44 10.81
N TYR A 199 -5.03 -10.31 9.60
CA TYR A 199 -5.44 -9.27 8.65
C TYR A 199 -6.09 -9.86 7.39
N LYS A 200 -6.89 -9.04 6.71
CA LYS A 200 -7.54 -9.41 5.44
C LYS A 200 -6.60 -9.13 4.26
N ILE A 201 -6.55 -10.07 3.31
CA ILE A 201 -5.71 -10.01 2.12
C ILE A 201 -6.52 -10.34 0.86
N THR A 202 -6.25 -9.63 -0.23
CA THR A 202 -6.78 -9.91 -1.58
C THR A 202 -5.65 -10.07 -2.58
#